data_fbccb520b7c9cce74d25780a5f46fb27
#
_entry.id   fbccb520b7c9cce74d25780a5f46fb27
#
_cell.length_a   1.000
_cell.length_b   1.000
_cell.length_c   1.000
_cell.angle_alpha   90.00
_cell.angle_beta   90.00
_cell.angle_gamma   90.00
#
_symmetry.space_group_name_H-M   'P 1'
#
loop_
_entity.id
_entity.type
_entity.pdbx_description
1 polymer ?
#
loop_
_entity_poly.entity_id
_entity_poly.type
_entity_poly.pdbx_seq_one_letter_code
_entity_poly.pdbx_strand_id
1 'polypeptide(L)'
;QDYLEVSETTFTTQLPTFIKEAEDRIFSFVQLPKQRKNVQGNLTTGNRFLATPTDFYAPMSLAIISSSTHDYLDFKHPSFMKEFSPGTTQTTPKYYSLFDDAAFEVSPIPDSDLTVELHYFYKPESLTSGSDSGSTFLSTDYPDALLYGSLVEGAIFLKEPADVVAQFEGRFKEAVGRMKNTSEGRGTRDEYRYDSVRTSVT
;
A
#
# COMPACT_ATOMS: atom_id res chain seq x y z
N GLN A 1 28.43 2.64 2.70
CA GLN A 1 29.75 3.28 2.81
C GLN A 1 30.78 2.56 1.93
N ASP A 2 30.97 1.27 2.14
CA ASP A 2 32.04 0.49 1.47
C ASP A 2 31.95 0.47 -0.05
N TYR A 3 30.75 0.49 -0.60
CA TYR A 3 30.54 0.51 -2.06
C TYR A 3 30.94 1.83 -2.74
N LEU A 4 30.93 2.93 -2.01
CA LEU A 4 31.26 4.26 -2.51
C LEU A 4 32.58 4.78 -1.90
N GLU A 5 33.25 3.97 -1.07
CA GLU A 5 34.54 4.27 -0.41
C GLU A 5 34.55 5.63 0.34
N VAL A 6 33.37 6.06 0.84
CA VAL A 6 33.20 7.36 1.49
C VAL A 6 32.95 7.21 2.99
N SER A 7 33.71 7.92 3.79
CA SER A 7 33.62 7.94 5.25
C SER A 7 33.29 9.32 5.83
N GLU A 8 32.96 10.28 4.98
CA GLU A 8 32.63 11.66 5.43
C GLU A 8 31.36 11.67 6.30
N THR A 9 31.40 12.46 7.39
CA THR A 9 30.29 12.58 8.33
C THR A 9 29.01 13.09 7.65
N THR A 10 29.15 13.98 6.67
CA THR A 10 28.02 14.53 5.93
C THR A 10 27.28 13.44 5.15
N PHE A 11 28.01 12.54 4.48
CA PHE A 11 27.46 11.43 3.75
C PHE A 11 26.78 10.42 4.68
N THR A 12 27.44 10.05 5.78
CA THR A 12 26.89 9.09 6.74
C THR A 12 25.62 9.60 7.41
N THR A 13 25.52 10.88 7.67
CA THR A 13 24.30 11.49 8.22
C THR A 13 23.12 11.43 7.23
N GLN A 14 23.39 11.42 5.93
CA GLN A 14 22.35 11.36 4.90
C GLN A 14 21.92 9.92 4.51
N LEU A 15 22.62 8.88 4.97
CA LEU A 15 22.26 7.49 4.66
C LEU A 15 20.80 7.13 4.97
N PRO A 16 20.21 7.56 6.10
CA PRO A 16 18.79 7.31 6.35
C PRO A 16 17.87 7.94 5.29
N THR A 17 18.21 9.12 4.79
CA THR A 17 17.45 9.79 3.73
C THR A 17 17.50 8.98 2.44
N PHE A 18 18.69 8.53 2.01
CA PHE A 18 18.85 7.72 0.80
C PHE A 18 18.07 6.40 0.87
N ILE A 19 18.08 5.75 2.04
CA ILE A 19 17.32 4.52 2.27
C ILE A 19 15.82 4.80 2.12
N LYS A 20 15.32 5.86 2.76
CA LYS A 20 13.90 6.23 2.71
C LYS A 20 13.46 6.59 1.29
N GLU A 21 14.25 7.34 0.54
CA GLU A 21 13.95 7.68 -0.85
C GLU A 21 13.94 6.42 -1.74
N ALA A 22 14.85 5.48 -1.52
CA ALA A 22 14.85 4.20 -2.20
C ALA A 22 13.58 3.38 -1.89
N GLU A 23 13.15 3.33 -0.63
CA GLU A 23 11.90 2.66 -0.23
C GLU A 23 10.68 3.30 -0.90
N ASP A 24 10.54 4.63 -0.83
CA ASP A 24 9.42 5.37 -1.44
C ASP A 24 9.40 5.15 -2.97
N ARG A 25 10.57 5.11 -3.59
CA ARG A 25 10.71 4.81 -5.02
C ARG A 25 10.29 3.38 -5.36
N ILE A 26 10.68 2.38 -4.57
CA ILE A 26 10.26 0.99 -4.75
C ILE A 26 8.74 0.88 -4.63
N PHE A 27 8.12 1.45 -3.60
CA PHE A 27 6.67 1.40 -3.38
C PHE A 27 5.87 2.14 -4.45
N SER A 28 6.45 3.10 -5.16
CA SER A 28 5.81 3.75 -6.29
C SER A 28 5.71 2.84 -7.53
N PHE A 29 6.61 1.86 -7.67
CA PHE A 29 6.64 0.95 -8.82
C PHE A 29 5.93 -0.38 -8.59
N VAL A 30 5.87 -0.85 -7.34
CA VAL A 30 5.41 -2.21 -7.04
C VAL A 30 4.48 -2.23 -5.84
N GLN A 31 3.30 -2.80 -6.02
CA GLN A 31 2.39 -3.16 -4.93
C GLN A 31 2.59 -4.63 -4.56
N LEU A 32 2.98 -4.89 -3.33
CA LEU A 32 3.28 -6.23 -2.85
C LEU A 32 2.10 -6.81 -2.04
N PRO A 33 1.82 -8.11 -2.15
CA PRO A 33 0.83 -8.76 -1.30
C PRO A 33 1.10 -8.60 0.20
N LYS A 34 2.37 -8.46 0.60
CA LYS A 34 2.78 -8.19 1.98
C LYS A 34 2.37 -6.81 2.50
N GLN A 35 2.01 -5.87 1.61
CA GLN A 35 1.48 -4.57 1.98
C GLN A 35 -0.04 -4.58 2.25
N ARG A 36 -0.66 -5.75 2.29
CA ARG A 36 -2.08 -5.89 2.59
C ARG A 36 -2.29 -6.07 4.08
N LYS A 37 -3.20 -5.29 4.62
CA LYS A 37 -3.69 -5.40 6.00
C LYS A 37 -5.20 -5.46 6.01
N ASN A 38 -5.73 -5.91 7.12
CA ASN A 38 -7.14 -5.97 7.42
C ASN A 38 -7.34 -5.35 8.81
N VAL A 39 -8.33 -4.50 8.97
CA VAL A 39 -8.68 -3.86 10.23
C VAL A 39 -10.18 -3.75 10.36
N GLN A 40 -10.69 -3.95 11.57
CA GLN A 40 -12.09 -3.69 11.88
C GLN A 40 -12.26 -2.29 12.45
N GLY A 41 -13.37 -1.66 12.10
CA GLY A 41 -13.79 -0.36 12.58
C GLY A 41 -15.30 -0.32 12.76
N ASN A 42 -15.82 0.83 13.19
CA ASN A 42 -17.25 1.00 13.40
C ASN A 42 -17.77 2.23 12.65
N LEU A 43 -18.84 2.04 11.91
CA LEU A 43 -19.69 3.12 11.43
C LEU A 43 -20.69 3.46 12.53
N THR A 44 -20.88 4.76 12.78
CA THR A 44 -21.83 5.26 13.77
C THR A 44 -23.11 5.71 13.09
N THR A 45 -24.24 5.43 13.69
CA THR A 45 -25.55 5.89 13.23
C THR A 45 -25.55 7.38 12.88
N GLY A 46 -26.04 7.71 11.71
CA GLY A 46 -26.16 9.09 11.23
C GLY A 46 -24.84 9.71 10.75
N ASN A 47 -23.71 9.02 10.87
CA ASN A 47 -22.43 9.48 10.38
C ASN A 47 -22.02 8.73 9.10
N ARG A 48 -21.84 9.47 8.01
CA ARG A 48 -21.40 8.91 6.73
C ARG A 48 -19.90 8.72 6.60
N PHE A 49 -19.11 9.22 7.56
CA PHE A 49 -17.65 9.18 7.47
C PHE A 49 -17.06 8.08 8.34
N LEU A 50 -16.12 7.36 7.76
CA LEU A 50 -15.31 6.35 8.42
C LEU A 50 -13.84 6.76 8.34
N ALA A 51 -13.17 6.92 9.49
CA ALA A 51 -11.76 7.27 9.51
C ALA A 51 -10.89 6.17 8.90
N THR A 52 -9.87 6.56 8.13
CA THR A 52 -8.85 5.65 7.61
C THR A 52 -7.81 5.32 8.69
N PRO A 53 -7.16 4.15 8.65
CA PRO A 53 -5.98 3.86 9.46
C PRO A 53 -4.84 4.85 9.18
N THR A 54 -3.99 5.10 10.16
CA THR A 54 -2.85 6.04 10.01
C THR A 54 -1.81 5.61 8.99
N ASP A 55 -1.72 4.31 8.72
CA ASP A 55 -0.83 3.70 7.73
C ASP A 55 -1.53 3.40 6.39
N PHE A 56 -2.74 3.92 6.20
CA PHE A 56 -3.53 3.71 4.99
C PHE A 56 -2.84 4.27 3.74
N TYR A 57 -2.83 3.48 2.68
CA TYR A 57 -2.29 3.88 1.38
C TYR A 57 -3.35 3.79 0.26
N ALA A 58 -4.01 2.64 0.14
CA ALA A 58 -5.06 2.45 -0.88
C ALA A 58 -6.08 1.40 -0.44
N PRO A 59 -7.39 1.58 -0.74
CA PRO A 59 -8.41 0.62 -0.38
C PRO A 59 -8.36 -0.61 -1.30
N MET A 60 -8.69 -1.77 -0.75
CA MET A 60 -8.97 -2.98 -1.52
C MET A 60 -10.46 -3.31 -1.47
N SER A 61 -11.02 -3.43 -0.27
CA SER A 61 -12.45 -3.70 -0.07
C SER A 61 -12.89 -3.24 1.30
N LEU A 62 -14.15 -2.83 1.40
CA LEU A 62 -14.83 -2.51 2.63
C LEU A 62 -16.07 -3.37 2.74
N ALA A 63 -16.26 -4.04 3.86
CA ALA A 63 -17.42 -4.89 4.13
C ALA A 63 -18.08 -4.53 5.46
N ILE A 64 -19.39 -4.63 5.52
CA ILE A 64 -20.15 -4.61 6.77
C ILE A 64 -20.17 -6.03 7.31
N ILE A 65 -19.83 -6.18 8.60
CA ILE A 65 -19.88 -7.47 9.28
C ILE A 65 -21.22 -7.57 10.01
N SER A 66 -22.03 -8.56 9.63
CA SER A 66 -23.27 -8.89 10.31
C SER A 66 -23.24 -10.36 10.73
N SER A 67 -23.11 -10.60 12.02
CA SER A 67 -23.00 -11.95 12.61
C SER A 67 -21.86 -12.78 11.99
N SER A 68 -22.13 -13.52 10.94
CA SER A 68 -21.16 -14.40 10.24
C SER A 68 -21.02 -14.06 8.76
N THR A 69 -21.69 -13.01 8.29
CA THR A 69 -21.69 -12.59 6.88
C THR A 69 -20.92 -11.30 6.70
N HIS A 70 -20.29 -11.18 5.52
CA HIS A 70 -19.61 -9.99 5.08
C HIS A 70 -20.35 -9.44 3.87
N ASP A 71 -21.00 -8.29 4.04
CA ASP A 71 -21.69 -7.58 2.97
C ASP A 71 -20.75 -6.52 2.39
N TYR A 72 -20.16 -6.81 1.23
CA TYR A 72 -19.20 -5.93 0.59
C TYR A 72 -19.86 -4.71 -0.03
N LEU A 73 -19.29 -3.54 0.27
CA LEU A 73 -19.70 -2.27 -0.34
C LEU A 73 -18.96 -2.08 -1.68
N ASP A 74 -19.68 -1.50 -2.66
CA ASP A 74 -19.08 -1.14 -3.93
C ASP A 74 -18.32 0.19 -3.84
N PHE A 75 -17.10 0.22 -4.36
CA PHE A 75 -16.35 1.46 -4.48
C PHE A 75 -16.91 2.33 -5.62
N LYS A 76 -17.23 3.59 -5.34
CA LYS A 76 -17.79 4.56 -6.31
C LYS A 76 -17.08 5.90 -6.23
N HIS A 77 -17.21 6.69 -7.29
CA HIS A 77 -16.71 8.05 -7.31
C HIS A 77 -17.54 8.96 -6.35
N PRO A 78 -16.95 9.96 -5.67
CA PRO A 78 -17.65 10.83 -4.73
C PRO A 78 -18.88 11.55 -5.32
N SER A 79 -18.87 11.89 -6.61
CA SER A 79 -20.03 12.48 -7.28
C SER A 79 -21.24 11.55 -7.31
N PHE A 80 -21.03 10.25 -7.55
CA PHE A 80 -22.08 9.24 -7.52
C PHE A 80 -22.73 9.15 -6.13
N MET A 81 -21.95 9.26 -5.05
CA MET A 81 -22.44 9.19 -3.68
C MET A 81 -23.51 10.25 -3.41
N LYS A 82 -23.25 11.47 -3.89
CA LYS A 82 -24.17 12.61 -3.73
C LYS A 82 -25.41 12.51 -4.62
N GLU A 83 -25.26 11.96 -5.82
CA GLU A 83 -26.36 11.74 -6.74
C GLU A 83 -27.28 10.61 -6.26
N PHE A 84 -26.70 9.51 -5.77
CA PHE A 84 -27.43 8.35 -5.28
C PHE A 84 -28.23 8.63 -4.00
N SER A 85 -27.62 9.36 -3.05
CA SER A 85 -28.27 9.72 -1.78
C SER A 85 -28.08 11.22 -1.47
N PRO A 86 -28.84 12.10 -2.16
CA PRO A 86 -28.67 13.56 -2.03
C PRO A 86 -29.19 14.10 -0.70
N GLY A 87 -29.94 13.31 0.06
CA GLY A 87 -30.58 13.72 1.31
C GLY A 87 -29.89 13.16 2.57
N THR A 88 -30.67 13.13 3.64
CA THR A 88 -30.29 12.59 4.95
C THR A 88 -30.93 11.24 5.24
N THR A 89 -31.42 10.55 4.21
CA THR A 89 -32.03 9.22 4.36
C THR A 89 -31.01 8.24 4.93
N GLN A 90 -31.40 7.61 6.03
CA GLN A 90 -30.59 6.62 6.73
C GLN A 90 -31.07 5.22 6.37
N THR A 91 -30.14 4.35 6.00
CA THR A 91 -30.34 2.92 5.79
C THR A 91 -28.97 2.24 5.73
N THR A 92 -28.94 0.92 5.64
CA THR A 92 -27.68 0.18 5.52
C THR A 92 -26.88 0.63 4.30
N PRO A 93 -25.61 1.05 4.46
CA PRO A 93 -24.76 1.49 3.36
C PRO A 93 -24.52 0.38 2.32
N LYS A 94 -24.40 0.80 1.05
CA LYS A 94 -24.11 -0.10 -0.09
C LYS A 94 -22.89 0.31 -0.87
N TYR A 95 -22.51 1.58 -0.77
CA TYR A 95 -21.41 2.17 -1.54
C TYR A 95 -20.45 2.89 -0.62
N TYR A 96 -19.19 2.95 -1.02
CA TYR A 96 -18.20 3.77 -0.36
C TYR A 96 -17.31 4.49 -1.38
N SER A 97 -16.74 5.59 -0.97
CA SER A 97 -15.74 6.35 -1.73
C SER A 97 -14.64 6.84 -0.81
N LEU A 98 -13.49 7.15 -1.37
CA LEU A 98 -12.44 7.88 -0.65
C LEU A 98 -12.82 9.36 -0.68
N PHE A 99 -13.11 9.93 0.49
CA PHE A 99 -13.43 11.34 0.62
C PHE A 99 -12.17 12.20 0.61
N ASP A 100 -11.20 11.83 1.45
CA ASP A 100 -9.85 12.36 1.53
C ASP A 100 -8.89 11.27 2.07
N ASP A 101 -7.63 11.63 2.33
CA ASP A 101 -6.65 10.67 2.86
C ASP A 101 -6.99 10.17 4.28
N ALA A 102 -7.84 10.89 5.01
CA ALA A 102 -8.18 10.61 6.40
C ALA A 102 -9.54 9.92 6.58
N ALA A 103 -10.41 9.89 5.54
CA ALA A 103 -11.77 9.39 5.67
C ALA A 103 -12.33 8.78 4.39
N PHE A 104 -13.10 7.71 4.57
CA PHE A 104 -14.07 7.22 3.59
C PHE A 104 -15.43 7.88 3.81
N GLU A 105 -16.17 8.07 2.73
CA GLU A 105 -17.61 8.40 2.76
C GLU A 105 -18.39 7.15 2.36
N VAL A 106 -19.44 6.81 3.13
CA VAL A 106 -20.37 5.71 2.83
C VAL A 106 -21.75 6.25 2.44
N SER A 107 -22.45 5.51 1.60
CA SER A 107 -23.79 5.89 1.13
C SER A 107 -24.68 4.66 0.96
N PRO A 108 -25.96 4.73 1.39
CA PRO A 108 -26.60 5.77 2.23
C PRO A 108 -25.96 5.95 3.61
N ILE A 109 -26.47 6.93 4.37
CA ILE A 109 -26.03 7.18 5.74
C ILE A 109 -26.46 5.99 6.61
N PRO A 110 -25.59 5.47 7.51
CA PRO A 110 -25.96 4.37 8.40
C PRO A 110 -27.18 4.69 9.29
N ASP A 111 -28.11 3.76 9.38
CA ASP A 111 -29.30 3.82 10.26
C ASP A 111 -29.06 3.20 11.63
N SER A 112 -27.95 2.50 11.79
CA SER A 112 -27.52 1.82 13.00
C SER A 112 -26.00 1.80 13.11
N ASP A 113 -25.48 1.49 14.28
CA ASP A 113 -24.05 1.26 14.47
C ASP A 113 -23.67 -0.08 13.81
N LEU A 114 -22.70 -0.04 12.90
CA LEU A 114 -22.30 -1.19 12.09
C LEU A 114 -20.80 -1.45 12.24
N THR A 115 -20.45 -2.70 12.50
CA THR A 115 -19.04 -3.11 12.42
C THR A 115 -18.66 -3.30 10.97
N VAL A 116 -17.51 -2.76 10.58
CA VAL A 116 -16.96 -2.87 9.23
C VAL A 116 -15.57 -3.46 9.25
N GLU A 117 -15.20 -4.11 8.15
CA GLU A 117 -13.87 -4.64 7.92
C GLU A 117 -13.29 -4.00 6.66
N LEU A 118 -12.15 -3.35 6.82
CA LEU A 118 -11.40 -2.73 5.74
C LEU A 118 -10.19 -3.59 5.41
N HIS A 119 -10.12 -4.07 4.16
CA HIS A 119 -8.90 -4.58 3.55
C HIS A 119 -8.25 -3.46 2.76
N TYR A 120 -6.96 -3.21 3.00
CA TYR A 120 -6.25 -2.08 2.41
C TYR A 120 -4.77 -2.38 2.21
N PHE A 121 -4.15 -1.60 1.32
CA PHE A 121 -2.70 -1.51 1.25
C PHE A 121 -2.23 -0.48 2.28
N TYR A 122 -1.24 -0.86 3.08
CA TYR A 122 -0.61 0.05 4.03
C TYR A 122 0.75 0.52 3.53
N LYS A 123 1.16 1.72 3.96
CA LYS A 123 2.53 2.21 3.77
C LYS A 123 3.38 1.66 4.92
N PRO A 124 4.37 0.78 4.64
CA PRO A 124 5.25 0.26 5.67
C PRO A 124 6.08 1.36 6.33
N GLU A 125 6.42 1.17 7.59
CA GLU A 125 7.41 2.02 8.23
C GLU A 125 8.77 1.84 7.54
N SER A 126 9.52 2.95 7.43
CA SER A 126 10.86 2.93 6.86
C SER A 126 11.82 2.14 7.75
N LEU A 127 12.79 1.47 7.15
CA LEU A 127 13.90 0.83 7.85
C LEU A 127 14.62 1.82 8.79
N THR A 128 14.58 3.11 8.46
CA THR A 128 15.23 4.19 9.22
C THR A 128 14.40 4.70 10.39
N SER A 129 13.16 4.24 10.57
CA SER A 129 12.27 4.67 11.68
C SER A 129 12.60 4.00 13.02
N GLY A 130 13.40 2.93 13.01
CA GLY A 130 13.77 2.15 14.18
C GLY A 130 15.24 2.28 14.56
N SER A 131 15.70 1.34 15.37
CA SER A 131 17.15 1.20 15.69
C SER A 131 17.92 0.62 14.49
N ASP A 132 19.23 0.82 14.47
CA ASP A 132 20.14 0.31 13.41
C ASP A 132 20.07 -1.21 13.20
N SER A 133 19.50 -1.95 14.15
CA SER A 133 19.26 -3.40 14.06
C SER A 133 17.84 -3.76 13.56
N GLY A 134 17.02 -2.77 13.21
CA GLY A 134 15.68 -2.97 12.67
C GLY A 134 15.70 -3.69 11.33
N SER A 135 14.62 -4.40 11.02
CA SER A 135 14.42 -5.04 9.72
C SER A 135 13.02 -4.75 9.19
N THR A 136 12.91 -4.55 7.89
CA THR A 136 11.65 -4.46 7.17
C THR A 136 11.53 -5.67 6.23
N PHE A 137 10.33 -5.91 5.70
CA PHE A 137 10.19 -6.97 4.70
C PHE A 137 11.00 -6.67 3.42
N LEU A 138 11.24 -5.39 3.10
CA LEU A 138 12.13 -5.03 1.98
C LEU A 138 13.57 -5.43 2.25
N SER A 139 14.10 -5.11 3.43
CA SER A 139 15.48 -5.46 3.78
C SER A 139 15.67 -6.97 3.91
N THR A 140 14.62 -7.74 4.22
CA THR A 140 14.68 -9.19 4.41
C THR A 140 14.48 -9.96 3.09
N ASP A 141 13.45 -9.59 2.31
CA ASP A 141 13.07 -10.35 1.12
C ASP A 141 13.68 -9.80 -0.18
N TYR A 142 14.00 -8.50 -0.21
CA TYR A 142 14.46 -7.79 -1.41
C TYR A 142 15.63 -6.84 -1.10
N PRO A 143 16.69 -7.32 -0.42
CA PRO A 143 17.82 -6.48 -0.01
C PRO A 143 18.51 -5.82 -1.21
N ASP A 144 18.57 -6.51 -2.35
CA ASP A 144 19.21 -5.99 -3.56
C ASP A 144 18.50 -4.71 -4.08
N ALA A 145 17.17 -4.70 -4.08
CA ALA A 145 16.41 -3.54 -4.53
C ALA A 145 16.65 -2.33 -3.63
N LEU A 146 16.65 -2.54 -2.31
CA LEU A 146 16.91 -1.49 -1.34
C LEU A 146 18.36 -0.99 -1.43
N LEU A 147 19.32 -1.91 -1.52
CA LEU A 147 20.75 -1.58 -1.63
C LEU A 147 21.03 -0.73 -2.88
N TYR A 148 20.64 -1.22 -4.07
CA TYR A 148 20.93 -0.49 -5.30
C TYR A 148 20.13 0.81 -5.43
N GLY A 149 18.90 0.88 -4.90
CA GLY A 149 18.15 2.12 -4.79
C GLY A 149 18.90 3.16 -3.96
N SER A 150 19.37 2.78 -2.78
CA SER A 150 20.13 3.67 -1.89
C SER A 150 21.49 4.06 -2.48
N LEU A 151 22.14 3.16 -3.25
CA LEU A 151 23.40 3.47 -3.93
C LEU A 151 23.21 4.49 -5.07
N VAL A 152 22.08 4.46 -5.78
CA VAL A 152 21.77 5.48 -6.80
C VAL A 152 21.68 6.86 -6.14
N GLU A 153 20.93 6.99 -5.05
CA GLU A 153 20.77 8.28 -4.34
C GLU A 153 22.12 8.75 -3.75
N GLY A 154 22.89 7.83 -3.16
CA GLY A 154 24.22 8.14 -2.64
C GLY A 154 25.19 8.59 -3.73
N ALA A 155 25.22 7.92 -4.89
CA ALA A 155 26.07 8.30 -6.03
C ALA A 155 25.68 9.67 -6.61
N ILE A 156 24.40 9.97 -6.70
CA ILE A 156 23.92 11.30 -7.10
C ILE A 156 24.36 12.38 -6.11
N PHE A 157 24.25 12.10 -4.80
CA PHE A 157 24.69 13.03 -3.75
C PHE A 157 26.20 13.35 -3.85
N LEU A 158 27.02 12.33 -4.12
CA LEU A 158 28.47 12.48 -4.30
C LEU A 158 28.86 13.06 -5.66
N LYS A 159 27.91 13.28 -6.56
CA LYS A 159 28.15 13.72 -7.95
C LYS A 159 29.07 12.78 -8.71
N GLU A 160 28.87 11.47 -8.51
CA GLU A 160 29.61 10.45 -9.23
C GLU A 160 29.41 10.55 -10.74
N PRO A 161 30.33 10.03 -11.55
CA PRO A 161 30.21 10.01 -13.01
C PRO A 161 28.91 9.31 -13.47
N ALA A 162 28.34 9.82 -14.56
CA ALA A 162 27.02 9.36 -15.06
C ALA A 162 26.99 7.86 -15.41
N ASP A 163 28.10 7.27 -15.80
CA ASP A 163 28.24 5.85 -16.08
C ASP A 163 28.11 4.98 -14.83
N VAL A 164 28.66 5.43 -13.68
CA VAL A 164 28.52 4.77 -12.38
C VAL A 164 27.07 4.82 -11.90
N VAL A 165 26.44 6.00 -11.97
CA VAL A 165 25.03 6.16 -11.62
C VAL A 165 24.14 5.27 -12.50
N ALA A 166 24.41 5.23 -13.81
CA ALA A 166 23.66 4.41 -14.76
C ALA A 166 23.81 2.90 -14.48
N GLN A 167 24.99 2.46 -14.01
CA GLN A 167 25.23 1.08 -13.62
C GLN A 167 24.39 0.67 -12.41
N PHE A 168 24.36 1.50 -11.34
CA PHE A 168 23.52 1.24 -10.16
C PHE A 168 22.04 1.29 -10.51
N GLU A 169 21.61 2.26 -11.34
CA GLU A 169 20.24 2.37 -11.81
C GLU A 169 19.81 1.12 -12.63
N GLY A 170 20.70 0.58 -13.46
CA GLY A 170 20.45 -0.66 -14.20
C GLY A 170 20.18 -1.85 -13.27
N ARG A 171 21.00 -2.01 -12.24
CA ARG A 171 20.85 -3.08 -11.24
C ARG A 171 19.59 -2.88 -10.37
N PHE A 172 19.28 -1.63 -10.03
CA PHE A 172 18.05 -1.29 -9.31
C PHE A 172 16.81 -1.71 -10.11
N LYS A 173 16.75 -1.33 -11.39
CA LYS A 173 15.63 -1.70 -12.29
C LYS A 173 15.48 -3.20 -12.44
N GLU A 174 16.58 -3.92 -12.56
CA GLU A 174 16.58 -5.40 -12.62
C GLU A 174 16.03 -6.01 -11.32
N ALA A 175 16.47 -5.52 -10.15
CA ALA A 175 16.00 -6.00 -8.86
C ALA A 175 14.50 -5.72 -8.65
N VAL A 176 14.02 -4.51 -8.99
CA VAL A 176 12.60 -4.15 -8.94
C VAL A 176 11.78 -4.98 -9.94
N GLY A 177 12.31 -5.25 -11.12
CA GLY A 177 11.67 -6.13 -12.11
C GLY A 177 11.48 -7.56 -11.59
N ARG A 178 12.50 -8.14 -10.95
CA ARG A 178 12.39 -9.47 -10.28
C ARG A 178 11.35 -9.46 -9.17
N MET A 179 11.34 -8.40 -8.35
CA MET A 179 10.37 -8.20 -7.27
C MET A 179 8.92 -8.15 -7.81
N LYS A 180 8.70 -7.39 -8.89
CA LYS A 180 7.39 -7.28 -9.54
C LYS A 180 6.92 -8.64 -10.07
N ASN A 181 7.77 -9.35 -10.81
CA ASN A 181 7.44 -10.67 -11.35
C ASN A 181 7.10 -11.68 -10.24
N THR A 182 7.82 -11.66 -9.11
CA THR A 182 7.54 -12.51 -7.96
C THR A 182 6.20 -12.15 -7.31
N SER A 183 5.86 -10.87 -7.23
CA SER A 183 4.60 -10.38 -6.68
C SER A 183 3.41 -10.77 -7.56
N GLU A 184 3.51 -10.53 -8.85
CA GLU A 184 2.48 -10.87 -9.84
C GLU A 184 2.29 -12.39 -9.91
N GLY A 185 3.36 -13.17 -9.95
CA GLY A 185 3.31 -14.64 -9.97
C GLY A 185 2.62 -15.25 -8.73
N ARG A 186 2.63 -14.57 -7.59
CA ARG A 186 1.85 -14.99 -6.41
C ARG A 186 0.36 -14.64 -6.51
N GLY A 187 0.03 -13.57 -7.24
CA GLY A 187 -1.36 -13.12 -7.43
C GLY A 187 -2.11 -13.88 -8.51
N THR A 188 -1.42 -14.33 -9.57
CA THR A 188 -2.03 -14.93 -10.77
C THR A 188 -2.39 -16.41 -10.66
N ARG A 189 -2.04 -17.07 -9.55
CA ARG A 189 -2.38 -18.51 -9.36
C ARG A 189 -3.88 -18.81 -9.45
N ASP A 190 -4.75 -17.82 -9.21
CA ASP A 190 -6.20 -17.98 -9.31
C ASP A 190 -6.78 -17.60 -10.70
N GLU A 191 -6.06 -16.87 -11.55
CA GLU A 191 -6.54 -16.52 -12.90
C GLU A 191 -6.74 -17.76 -13.78
N TYR A 192 -5.96 -18.80 -13.61
CA TYR A 192 -6.17 -20.08 -14.28
C TYR A 192 -7.47 -20.80 -13.90
N ARG A 193 -8.15 -20.39 -12.83
CA ARG A 193 -9.44 -20.96 -12.40
C ARG A 193 -10.64 -20.22 -12.95
N TYR A 194 -10.47 -19.04 -13.52
CA TYR A 194 -11.59 -18.27 -14.07
C TYR A 194 -12.14 -18.84 -15.38
N ASP A 195 -11.35 -19.60 -16.13
CA ASP A 195 -11.78 -20.28 -17.36
C ASP A 195 -12.45 -21.66 -17.11
N SER A 196 -12.42 -22.17 -15.90
CA SER A 196 -13.18 -23.38 -15.57
C SER A 196 -14.59 -23.01 -15.12
N VAL A 197 -15.58 -23.43 -15.90
CA VAL A 197 -17.01 -23.34 -15.53
C VAL A 197 -17.17 -23.90 -14.11
N ARG A 198 -17.49 -23.04 -13.14
CA ARG A 198 -17.84 -23.49 -11.80
C ARG A 198 -19.14 -24.24 -11.85
N THR A 199 -19.07 -25.55 -11.90
CA THR A 199 -20.23 -26.38 -11.57
C THR A 199 -20.46 -26.27 -10.05
N SER A 200 -21.64 -25.77 -9.66
CA SER A 200 -22.07 -25.81 -8.26
C SER A 200 -22.01 -27.27 -7.80
N VAL A 201 -21.26 -27.53 -6.73
CA VAL A 201 -21.30 -28.83 -6.04
C VAL A 201 -22.63 -28.86 -5.30
N THR A 202 -23.55 -29.71 -5.77
CA THR A 202 -24.80 -30.05 -5.08
C THR A 202 -24.52 -30.97 -3.91
#